data_b89cc5177b605eab045176bac98993cf
#
_entry.id   b89cc5177b605eab045176bac98993cf
#
_cell.length_a   1.000
_cell.length_b   1.000
_cell.length_c   1.000
_cell.angle_alpha   90.00
_cell.angle_beta   90.00
_cell.angle_gamma   90.00
#
_symmetry.space_group_name_H-M   'P 1'
#
loop_
_entity.id
_entity.type
_entity.pdbx_description
1 polymer ?
#
loop_
_entity_poly.entity_id
_entity_poly.type
_entity_poly.pdbx_seq_one_letter_code
_entity_poly.pdbx_strand_id
1 'polypeptide(L)'
;MKKLINILLVLVISGFVSTSYAASLKWSMPGDSLTLDPHAQNEGPTHMVSRQVYEGLVTPGINMEILPQLAESWETTADDTWVFNIRKGVKFHDGSSLTASDIAFSINRAKTAPSDMVDLIKSIKSASAIDDHTVQIKTDGPNPILLNQLTQIFVMSEAWAKANGCEVSYNWDAGETSYCASNANGSGPFKITFREQDVRTVFEKNDDWWGDDSTFNVDKVELLPIKNDATRVAALLSGEIDYTNVVPVQDIARIKSSSSHDVKMTPQNRTIFFGMDQGSAELNSSNIKGKNPFADKRVRLAMYHALDMDAIQDKVMRGQSVPAGIITAPGVNGHTAERDQRLPYDPELSKKLLAEAGYPDGFELTLDCPNDRYINDEAICVAAIGMFAKIGVKVNLDAKTKSQHFSEVKEGDANGMTSDMYMLGWGVPTFDSHYVYSYLFDSAGSWNKVNFSNARVDELVAAMGVETDLDKRNAMIAEAWDITQDDVTYLPLHHQVVNQASKSNVDVPIRMNNEPLFRFANVN
;
A
#
# COMPACT_ATOMS: atom_id res chain seq x y z
N MET A 1 79.10 -17.29 44.15
CA MET A 1 78.83 -17.35 42.70
C MET A 1 77.31 -17.50 42.53
N LYS A 2 76.57 -16.36 42.31
CA LYS A 2 75.11 -16.34 42.17
C LYS A 2 74.80 -16.31 40.69
N LYS A 3 74.09 -17.34 40.19
CA LYS A 3 73.57 -17.35 38.81
C LYS A 3 72.22 -16.60 38.80
N LEU A 4 72.16 -15.51 38.03
CA LEU A 4 70.91 -14.86 37.66
C LEU A 4 70.23 -15.68 36.55
N ILE A 5 68.99 -16.08 36.77
CA ILE A 5 68.11 -16.64 35.77
C ILE A 5 67.20 -15.52 35.29
N ASN A 6 67.39 -15.07 34.05
CA ASN A 6 66.44 -14.14 33.39
C ASN A 6 65.25 -14.95 32.87
N ILE A 7 64.07 -14.74 33.47
CA ILE A 7 62.80 -15.25 32.93
C ILE A 7 62.25 -14.20 31.93
N LEU A 8 62.27 -14.54 30.66
CA LEU A 8 61.64 -13.75 29.59
C LEU A 8 60.16 -14.02 29.59
N LEU A 9 59.37 -13.05 30.04
CA LEU A 9 57.90 -13.11 30.01
C LEU A 9 57.44 -12.75 28.60
N VAL A 10 57.07 -13.71 27.78
CA VAL A 10 56.44 -13.49 26.46
C VAL A 10 54.96 -13.23 26.69
N LEU A 11 54.53 -11.97 26.57
CA LEU A 11 53.13 -11.58 26.54
C LEU A 11 52.53 -11.97 25.16
N VAL A 12 51.82 -13.08 25.11
CA VAL A 12 50.96 -13.43 23.94
C VAL A 12 49.70 -12.54 23.99
N ILE A 13 49.72 -11.44 23.26
CA ILE A 13 48.51 -10.66 23.00
C ILE A 13 47.67 -11.47 22.00
N SER A 14 46.74 -12.29 22.50
CA SER A 14 45.69 -12.89 21.70
C SER A 14 44.72 -11.75 21.29
N GLY A 15 44.97 -11.19 20.12
CA GLY A 15 43.98 -10.36 19.46
C GLY A 15 42.71 -11.19 19.20
N PHE A 16 41.68 -10.95 19.95
CA PHE A 16 40.35 -11.42 19.56
C PHE A 16 39.99 -10.70 18.25
N VAL A 17 40.22 -11.35 17.14
CA VAL A 17 39.58 -11.01 15.87
C VAL A 17 38.13 -11.38 16.09
N SER A 18 37.29 -10.39 16.45
CA SER A 18 35.84 -10.53 16.39
C SER A 18 35.51 -10.75 14.92
N THR A 19 35.33 -11.99 14.51
CA THR A 19 34.67 -12.28 13.23
C THR A 19 33.24 -11.79 13.38
N SER A 20 32.97 -10.59 12.87
CA SER A 20 31.62 -10.14 12.65
C SER A 20 30.99 -11.14 11.69
N TYR A 21 30.16 -12.03 12.19
CA TYR A 21 29.32 -12.85 11.31
C TYR A 21 28.37 -11.91 10.59
N ALA A 22 28.35 -11.98 9.26
CA ALA A 22 27.42 -11.25 8.43
C ALA A 22 25.99 -11.52 8.94
N ALA A 23 25.30 -10.48 9.37
CA ALA A 23 23.95 -10.63 9.91
C ALA A 23 22.97 -10.91 8.77
N SER A 24 22.29 -12.04 8.85
CA SER A 24 21.28 -12.44 7.87
C SER A 24 19.89 -12.42 8.49
N LEU A 25 18.88 -12.02 7.70
CA LEU A 25 17.50 -11.94 8.08
C LEU A 25 16.62 -12.69 7.06
N LYS A 26 15.83 -13.65 7.54
CA LYS A 26 14.83 -14.35 6.72
C LYS A 26 13.47 -13.69 6.91
N TRP A 27 13.02 -13.05 5.86
CA TRP A 27 11.74 -12.36 5.81
C TRP A 27 10.69 -13.21 5.11
N SER A 28 9.44 -13.20 5.60
CA SER A 28 8.31 -13.85 4.93
C SER A 28 7.10 -12.94 4.85
N MET A 29 6.39 -13.03 3.75
CA MET A 29 5.07 -12.43 3.51
C MET A 29 4.18 -13.44 2.76
N PRO A 30 2.83 -13.22 2.69
CA PRO A 30 1.91 -14.17 2.05
C PRO A 30 2.13 -14.40 0.56
N GLY A 31 2.60 -13.38 -0.16
CA GLY A 31 2.88 -13.45 -1.61
C GLY A 31 4.23 -12.83 -1.93
N ASP A 32 4.70 -13.01 -3.15
CA ASP A 32 5.91 -12.38 -3.68
C ASP A 32 5.58 -11.09 -4.44
N SER A 33 6.59 -10.31 -4.83
CA SER A 33 6.41 -9.26 -5.83
C SER A 33 6.09 -9.88 -7.19
N LEU A 34 5.18 -9.26 -7.92
CA LEU A 34 4.78 -9.73 -9.25
C LEU A 34 5.88 -9.49 -10.29
N THR A 35 6.74 -8.50 -10.05
CA THR A 35 7.80 -8.09 -10.97
C THR A 35 8.92 -7.38 -10.21
N LEU A 36 10.10 -7.30 -10.83
CA LEU A 36 11.19 -6.41 -10.41
C LEU A 36 11.23 -5.09 -11.22
N ASP A 37 10.40 -4.96 -12.26
CA ASP A 37 10.22 -3.68 -12.95
C ASP A 37 9.40 -2.74 -12.05
N PRO A 38 9.99 -1.61 -11.58
CA PRO A 38 9.35 -0.77 -10.56
C PRO A 38 8.17 0.05 -11.10
N HIS A 39 7.88 -0.01 -12.40
CA HIS A 39 6.80 0.76 -13.03
C HIS A 39 5.70 -0.12 -13.63
N ALA A 40 5.88 -1.45 -13.66
CA ALA A 40 4.92 -2.36 -14.32
C ALA A 40 3.76 -2.77 -13.40
N GLN A 41 3.87 -2.56 -12.09
CA GLN A 41 2.83 -2.88 -11.12
C GLN A 41 2.78 -1.88 -9.96
N ASN A 42 1.57 -1.45 -9.60
CA ASN A 42 1.30 -0.55 -8.47
C ASN A 42 0.63 -1.33 -7.33
N GLU A 43 1.38 -2.25 -6.69
CA GLU A 43 0.86 -3.04 -5.57
C GLU A 43 1.88 -3.18 -4.42
N GLY A 44 1.35 -3.39 -3.19
CA GLY A 44 2.16 -3.40 -1.98
C GLY A 44 3.35 -4.36 -1.98
N PRO A 45 3.20 -5.67 -2.24
CA PRO A 45 4.32 -6.61 -2.29
C PRO A 45 5.44 -6.21 -3.26
N THR A 46 5.08 -5.69 -4.45
CA THR A 46 6.06 -5.19 -5.43
C THR A 46 6.79 -3.95 -4.90
N HIS A 47 6.09 -3.01 -4.27
CA HIS A 47 6.73 -1.84 -3.63
C HIS A 47 7.65 -2.24 -2.48
N MET A 48 7.28 -3.23 -1.64
CA MET A 48 8.13 -3.73 -0.54
C MET A 48 9.48 -4.25 -1.03
N VAL A 49 9.49 -4.98 -2.14
CA VAL A 49 10.72 -5.47 -2.79
C VAL A 49 11.48 -4.33 -3.46
N SER A 50 10.78 -3.49 -4.25
CA SER A 50 11.40 -2.39 -4.98
C SER A 50 12.13 -1.41 -4.06
N ARG A 51 11.59 -1.08 -2.88
CA ARG A 51 12.23 -0.15 -1.92
C ARG A 51 13.54 -0.64 -1.31
N GLN A 52 13.84 -1.93 -1.39
CA GLN A 52 15.15 -2.43 -0.95
C GLN A 52 16.23 -2.19 -2.02
N VAL A 53 15.81 -2.11 -3.29
CA VAL A 53 16.67 -2.16 -4.48
C VAL A 53 16.78 -0.81 -5.17
N TYR A 54 15.67 -0.10 -5.27
CA TYR A 54 15.57 1.18 -5.98
C TYR A 54 15.36 2.34 -5.01
N GLU A 55 15.68 3.54 -5.47
CA GLU A 55 15.45 4.78 -4.76
C GLU A 55 14.67 5.77 -5.65
N GLY A 56 13.92 6.68 -5.01
CA GLY A 56 13.22 7.77 -5.68
C GLY A 56 13.92 9.12 -5.46
N LEU A 57 13.37 10.20 -6.02
CA LEU A 57 13.83 11.56 -5.69
C LEU A 57 13.69 11.85 -4.19
N VAL A 58 12.57 11.44 -3.63
CA VAL A 58 12.19 11.57 -2.22
C VAL A 58 11.67 10.24 -1.70
N THR A 59 11.68 10.04 -0.38
CA THR A 59 11.23 8.80 0.26
C THR A 59 10.38 9.11 1.48
N PRO A 60 9.38 8.28 1.81
CA PRO A 60 8.70 8.40 3.08
C PRO A 60 9.59 7.86 4.22
N GLY A 61 9.76 8.66 5.27
CA GLY A 61 10.45 8.28 6.50
C GLY A 61 9.70 7.22 7.30
N ILE A 62 10.18 6.93 8.52
CA ILE A 62 9.54 5.93 9.40
C ILE A 62 8.13 6.40 9.79
N ASN A 63 7.96 7.68 10.06
CA ASN A 63 6.67 8.30 10.42
C ASN A 63 5.92 8.85 9.19
N MET A 64 6.31 8.44 7.99
CA MET A 64 5.72 8.84 6.70
C MET A 64 5.95 10.31 6.29
N GLU A 65 6.82 11.04 6.98
CA GLU A 65 7.32 12.34 6.56
C GLU A 65 8.10 12.23 5.24
N ILE A 66 8.01 13.26 4.39
CA ILE A 66 8.77 13.29 3.12
C ILE A 66 10.22 13.65 3.40
N LEU A 67 11.14 12.76 3.08
CA LEU A 67 12.58 12.93 3.25
C LEU A 67 13.31 13.03 1.91
N PRO A 68 14.38 13.84 1.82
CA PRO A 68 15.33 13.79 0.70
C PRO A 68 15.89 12.37 0.50
N GLN A 69 16.04 11.95 -0.77
CA GLN A 69 16.69 10.69 -1.11
C GLN A 69 17.72 10.94 -2.24
N LEU A 70 17.41 10.67 -3.50
CA LEU A 70 18.30 11.04 -4.60
C LEU A 70 18.32 12.55 -4.85
N ALA A 71 17.24 13.28 -4.53
CA ALA A 71 17.26 14.73 -4.44
C ALA A 71 17.75 15.16 -3.05
N GLU A 72 18.71 16.09 -3.00
CA GLU A 72 19.18 16.73 -1.75
C GLU A 72 18.29 17.91 -1.36
N SER A 73 17.72 18.58 -2.36
CA SER A 73 16.80 19.71 -2.19
C SER A 73 15.94 19.90 -3.45
N TRP A 74 14.89 20.69 -3.30
CA TRP A 74 14.00 21.07 -4.41
C TRP A 74 13.40 22.44 -4.15
N GLU A 75 12.95 23.08 -5.23
CA GLU A 75 12.23 24.34 -5.18
C GLU A 75 11.18 24.41 -6.30
N THR A 76 10.15 25.19 -6.11
CA THR A 76 9.16 25.54 -7.12
C THR A 76 9.56 26.87 -7.73
N THR A 77 9.96 26.87 -9.00
CA THR A 77 10.44 28.07 -9.71
C THR A 77 9.33 28.78 -10.48
N ALA A 78 8.22 28.09 -10.75
CA ALA A 78 6.96 28.62 -11.26
C ALA A 78 5.84 27.70 -10.80
N ASP A 79 4.58 28.11 -10.89
CA ASP A 79 3.42 27.34 -10.42
C ASP A 79 3.36 25.89 -10.94
N ASP A 80 3.91 25.66 -12.14
CA ASP A 80 3.94 24.36 -12.82
C ASP A 80 5.36 23.79 -12.96
N THR A 81 6.37 24.35 -12.29
CA THR A 81 7.77 23.99 -12.53
C THR A 81 8.52 23.76 -11.23
N TRP A 82 8.99 22.54 -11.06
CA TRP A 82 9.81 22.10 -9.95
C TRP A 82 11.23 21.82 -10.40
N VAL A 83 12.21 22.22 -9.61
CA VAL A 83 13.64 21.95 -9.86
C VAL A 83 14.21 21.18 -8.67
N PHE A 84 14.87 20.07 -8.96
CA PHE A 84 15.47 19.18 -7.97
C PHE A 84 16.99 19.16 -8.14
N ASN A 85 17.72 19.36 -7.04
CA ASN A 85 19.17 19.20 -6.99
C ASN A 85 19.50 17.73 -6.61
N ILE A 86 20.25 17.06 -7.48
CA ILE A 86 20.51 15.62 -7.39
C ILE A 86 21.84 15.35 -6.71
N ARG A 87 21.84 14.37 -5.82
CA ARG A 87 23.00 13.90 -5.08
C ARG A 87 24.12 13.44 -6.01
N LYS A 88 25.35 13.85 -5.69
CA LYS A 88 26.55 13.49 -6.44
C LYS A 88 27.14 12.19 -5.95
N GLY A 89 27.79 11.44 -6.84
CA GLY A 89 28.53 10.23 -6.51
C GLY A 89 27.68 8.99 -6.25
N VAL A 90 26.36 9.05 -6.48
CA VAL A 90 25.48 7.88 -6.42
C VAL A 90 25.82 6.92 -7.56
N LYS A 91 25.87 5.62 -7.25
CA LYS A 91 26.09 4.56 -8.23
C LYS A 91 24.90 3.60 -8.28
N PHE A 92 24.62 3.09 -9.45
CA PHE A 92 23.78 1.91 -9.61
C PHE A 92 24.50 0.64 -9.17
N HIS A 93 23.79 -0.45 -9.01
CA HIS A 93 24.32 -1.74 -8.55
C HIS A 93 25.36 -2.35 -9.50
N ASP A 94 25.34 -1.99 -10.78
CA ASP A 94 26.35 -2.38 -11.77
C ASP A 94 27.62 -1.51 -11.73
N GLY A 95 27.67 -0.51 -10.84
CA GLY A 95 28.76 0.44 -10.66
C GLY A 95 28.72 1.67 -11.57
N SER A 96 27.74 1.78 -12.48
CA SER A 96 27.54 2.97 -13.31
C SER A 96 27.06 4.15 -12.46
N SER A 97 27.42 5.38 -12.86
CA SER A 97 27.03 6.61 -12.15
C SER A 97 25.59 6.96 -12.46
N LEU A 98 24.84 7.36 -11.41
CA LEU A 98 23.51 7.93 -11.55
C LEU A 98 23.62 9.42 -11.88
N THR A 99 22.82 9.87 -12.86
CA THR A 99 22.72 11.26 -13.29
C THR A 99 21.28 11.73 -13.33
N ALA A 100 21.07 13.03 -13.54
CA ALA A 100 19.76 13.63 -13.74
C ALA A 100 19.02 13.05 -14.97
N SER A 101 19.76 12.53 -15.97
CA SER A 101 19.17 11.87 -17.13
C SER A 101 18.42 10.59 -16.75
N ASP A 102 18.97 9.78 -15.85
CA ASP A 102 18.33 8.55 -15.37
C ASP A 102 17.02 8.85 -14.65
N ILE A 103 16.98 9.94 -13.88
CA ILE A 103 15.77 10.38 -13.17
C ILE A 103 14.71 10.87 -14.17
N ALA A 104 15.11 11.72 -15.11
CA ALA A 104 14.20 12.21 -16.16
C ALA A 104 13.65 11.04 -17.00
N PHE A 105 14.51 10.09 -17.39
CA PHE A 105 14.12 8.85 -18.06
C PHE A 105 13.07 8.07 -17.24
N SER A 106 13.34 7.83 -15.97
CA SER A 106 12.48 7.02 -15.09
C SER A 106 11.09 7.63 -14.90
N ILE A 107 11.02 8.95 -14.67
CA ILE A 107 9.74 9.66 -14.54
C ILE A 107 8.97 9.61 -15.88
N ASN A 108 9.62 9.88 -17.02
CA ASN A 108 8.97 9.84 -18.33
C ASN A 108 8.54 8.43 -18.70
N ARG A 109 9.30 7.39 -18.31
CA ARG A 109 8.91 5.98 -18.45
C ARG A 109 7.70 5.65 -17.62
N ALA A 110 7.68 6.04 -16.35
CA ALA A 110 6.58 5.78 -15.42
C ALA A 110 5.26 6.42 -15.84
N LYS A 111 5.30 7.60 -16.49
CA LYS A 111 4.11 8.30 -16.99
C LYS A 111 3.60 7.81 -18.35
N THR A 112 4.28 6.85 -18.97
CA THR A 112 3.96 6.37 -20.33
C THR A 112 3.38 4.96 -20.26
N ALA A 113 2.20 4.75 -20.85
CA ALA A 113 1.59 3.42 -20.95
C ALA A 113 2.55 2.42 -21.65
N PRO A 114 2.59 1.15 -21.22
CA PRO A 114 1.64 0.49 -20.31
C PRO A 114 2.04 0.50 -18.82
N SER A 115 2.82 1.49 -18.35
CA SER A 115 3.16 1.61 -16.93
C SER A 115 1.90 1.70 -16.04
N ASP A 116 1.89 0.99 -14.93
CA ASP A 116 0.81 1.04 -13.93
C ASP A 116 0.91 2.28 -13.00
N MET A 117 1.95 3.13 -13.20
CA MET A 117 2.15 4.39 -12.49
C MET A 117 1.53 5.59 -13.19
N VAL A 118 0.96 5.44 -14.40
CA VAL A 118 0.45 6.54 -15.22
C VAL A 118 -0.54 7.41 -14.46
N ASP A 119 -1.54 6.81 -13.84
CA ASP A 119 -2.60 7.55 -13.12
C ASP A 119 -2.07 8.29 -11.89
N LEU A 120 -1.06 7.73 -11.23
CA LEU A 120 -0.45 8.33 -10.04
C LEU A 120 0.21 9.67 -10.35
N ILE A 121 0.85 9.78 -11.52
CA ILE A 121 1.64 10.96 -11.91
C ILE A 121 1.13 11.61 -13.19
N LYS A 122 -0.16 11.46 -13.52
CA LYS A 122 -0.78 11.99 -14.74
C LYS A 122 -0.62 13.51 -14.90
N SER A 123 -0.50 14.25 -13.80
CA SER A 123 -0.27 15.70 -13.79
C SER A 123 1.14 16.10 -14.23
N ILE A 124 2.11 15.19 -14.30
CA ILE A 124 3.45 15.50 -14.81
C ILE A 124 3.42 15.57 -16.33
N LYS A 125 3.72 16.75 -16.88
CA LYS A 125 3.90 16.94 -18.34
C LYS A 125 5.19 16.32 -18.83
N SER A 126 6.31 16.66 -18.17
CA SER A 126 7.64 16.20 -18.55
C SER A 126 8.61 16.27 -17.40
N ALA A 127 9.63 15.42 -17.44
CA ALA A 127 10.85 15.54 -16.67
C ALA A 127 12.04 15.67 -17.63
N SER A 128 12.98 16.55 -17.33
CA SER A 128 14.18 16.78 -18.13
C SER A 128 15.39 17.08 -17.24
N ALA A 129 16.56 16.57 -17.64
CA ALA A 129 17.82 16.96 -17.04
C ALA A 129 18.22 18.36 -17.57
N ILE A 130 18.55 19.28 -16.68
CA ILE A 130 19.14 20.58 -17.01
C ILE A 130 20.66 20.43 -17.17
N ASP A 131 21.25 19.66 -16.28
CA ASP A 131 22.64 19.23 -16.27
C ASP A 131 22.73 17.86 -15.56
N ASP A 132 23.93 17.33 -15.28
CA ASP A 132 24.13 16.01 -14.68
C ASP A 132 23.53 15.86 -13.28
N HIS A 133 23.24 16.98 -12.60
CA HIS A 133 22.79 17.00 -11.20
C HIS A 133 21.56 17.86 -10.96
N THR A 134 20.86 18.28 -12.02
CA THR A 134 19.66 19.11 -11.90
C THR A 134 18.54 18.57 -12.80
N VAL A 135 17.41 18.23 -12.18
CA VAL A 135 16.19 17.76 -12.88
C VAL A 135 15.12 18.83 -12.77
N GLN A 136 14.50 19.15 -13.90
CA GLN A 136 13.28 19.95 -13.96
C GLN A 136 12.08 19.02 -14.21
N ILE A 137 11.03 19.17 -13.41
CA ILE A 137 9.73 18.54 -13.62
C ILE A 137 8.71 19.63 -13.90
N LYS A 138 7.98 19.49 -15.02
CA LYS A 138 6.84 20.34 -15.36
C LYS A 138 5.54 19.59 -15.15
N THR A 139 4.57 20.26 -14.55
CA THR A 139 3.23 19.73 -14.25
C THR A 139 2.15 20.47 -15.07
N ASP A 140 0.93 19.93 -15.07
CA ASP A 140 -0.26 20.55 -15.67
C ASP A 140 -0.89 21.58 -14.71
N GLY A 141 -0.15 22.67 -14.41
CA GLY A 141 -0.48 23.62 -13.36
C GLY A 141 0.12 23.24 -12.02
N PRO A 142 -0.26 23.94 -10.93
CA PRO A 142 0.22 23.65 -9.58
C PRO A 142 -0.07 22.20 -9.17
N ASN A 143 0.88 21.56 -8.48
CA ASN A 143 0.67 20.22 -7.92
C ASN A 143 1.17 20.16 -6.47
N PRO A 144 0.30 20.38 -5.48
CA PRO A 144 0.69 20.43 -4.07
C PRO A 144 1.12 19.08 -3.50
N ILE A 145 0.82 17.96 -4.17
CA ILE A 145 1.14 16.60 -3.73
C ILE A 145 2.22 15.92 -4.58
N LEU A 146 2.93 16.67 -5.42
CA LEU A 146 3.95 16.09 -6.30
C LEU A 146 4.98 15.28 -5.54
N LEU A 147 5.48 15.79 -4.42
CA LEU A 147 6.47 15.07 -3.61
C LEU A 147 5.93 13.73 -3.09
N ASN A 148 4.67 13.70 -2.64
CA ASN A 148 4.01 12.48 -2.20
C ASN A 148 3.91 11.46 -3.34
N GLN A 149 3.53 11.89 -4.53
CA GLN A 149 3.46 11.04 -5.73
C GLN A 149 4.85 10.50 -6.10
N LEU A 150 5.88 11.34 -6.05
CA LEU A 150 7.26 10.96 -6.38
C LEU A 150 7.87 9.95 -5.41
N THR A 151 7.33 9.79 -4.19
CA THR A 151 7.77 8.71 -3.28
C THR A 151 7.53 7.31 -3.83
N GLN A 152 6.67 7.17 -4.83
CA GLN A 152 6.32 5.89 -5.46
C GLN A 152 7.02 5.69 -6.81
N ILE A 153 7.77 6.68 -7.28
CA ILE A 153 8.47 6.61 -8.57
C ILE A 153 9.95 6.31 -8.32
N PHE A 154 10.33 5.10 -8.67
CA PHE A 154 11.69 4.60 -8.50
C PHE A 154 12.56 4.89 -9.72
N VAL A 155 13.84 5.16 -9.50
CA VAL A 155 14.80 5.50 -10.54
C VAL A 155 15.53 4.25 -11.04
N MET A 156 15.56 4.09 -12.37
CA MET A 156 16.29 3.05 -13.09
C MET A 156 17.43 3.67 -13.89
N SER A 157 18.50 2.91 -14.11
CA SER A 157 19.54 3.33 -15.06
C SER A 157 19.00 3.32 -16.49
N GLU A 158 19.04 4.46 -17.16
CA GLU A 158 18.63 4.61 -18.56
C GLU A 158 19.47 3.72 -19.48
N ALA A 159 20.79 3.71 -19.27
CA ALA A 159 21.72 2.91 -20.07
C ALA A 159 21.47 1.40 -19.91
N TRP A 160 21.25 0.95 -18.66
CA TRP A 160 20.95 -0.45 -18.39
C TRP A 160 19.58 -0.86 -18.96
N ALA A 161 18.57 -0.01 -18.81
CA ALA A 161 17.25 -0.26 -19.37
C ALA A 161 17.29 -0.42 -20.89
N LYS A 162 17.99 0.48 -21.58
CA LYS A 162 18.20 0.40 -23.05
C LYS A 162 18.96 -0.84 -23.47
N ALA A 163 20.01 -1.20 -22.76
CA ALA A 163 20.81 -2.39 -23.06
C ALA A 163 20.03 -3.70 -22.94
N ASN A 164 18.94 -3.70 -22.16
CA ASN A 164 18.13 -4.89 -21.85
C ASN A 164 16.70 -4.83 -22.43
N GLY A 165 16.39 -3.86 -23.30
CA GLY A 165 15.08 -3.74 -23.94
C GLY A 165 13.94 -3.38 -22.97
N CYS A 166 14.26 -2.56 -21.95
CA CYS A 166 13.33 -2.14 -20.89
C CYS A 166 13.06 -0.63 -20.91
N GLU A 167 13.24 0.05 -22.04
CA GLU A 167 13.02 1.50 -22.17
C GLU A 167 11.58 1.88 -21.90
N VAL A 168 10.65 0.97 -22.17
CA VAL A 168 9.23 1.10 -21.90
C VAL A 168 8.85 0.04 -20.86
N SER A 169 7.91 0.35 -19.99
CA SER A 169 7.31 -0.65 -19.11
C SER A 169 6.56 -1.68 -19.95
N TYR A 170 6.44 -2.89 -19.46
CA TYR A 170 5.66 -3.94 -20.15
C TYR A 170 4.27 -4.07 -19.51
N ASN A 171 3.30 -4.56 -20.29
CA ASN A 171 1.95 -4.80 -19.80
C ASN A 171 1.87 -6.14 -19.08
N TRP A 172 2.02 -6.08 -17.76
CA TRP A 172 1.94 -7.26 -16.90
C TRP A 172 0.54 -7.90 -16.95
N ASP A 173 -0.52 -7.10 -16.96
CA ASP A 173 -1.92 -7.58 -16.98
C ASP A 173 -2.24 -8.34 -18.28
N ALA A 174 -1.59 -7.97 -19.39
CA ALA A 174 -1.69 -8.70 -20.65
C ALA A 174 -0.82 -9.97 -20.72
N GLY A 175 -0.11 -10.31 -19.64
CA GLY A 175 0.79 -11.46 -19.60
C GLY A 175 2.07 -11.30 -20.41
N GLU A 176 2.46 -10.06 -20.74
CA GLU A 176 3.75 -9.78 -21.38
C GLU A 176 4.91 -10.13 -20.45
N THR A 177 6.09 -10.30 -21.01
CA THR A 177 7.32 -10.56 -20.28
C THR A 177 8.40 -9.56 -20.64
N SER A 178 9.29 -9.26 -19.70
CA SER A 178 10.40 -8.33 -19.88
C SER A 178 11.64 -8.86 -19.14
N TYR A 179 12.83 -8.49 -19.61
CA TYR A 179 14.06 -8.75 -18.86
C TYR A 179 14.01 -8.14 -17.46
N CYS A 180 13.43 -6.91 -17.34
CA CYS A 180 13.26 -6.21 -16.08
C CYS A 180 12.24 -6.84 -15.13
N ALA A 181 11.40 -7.77 -15.61
CA ALA A 181 10.49 -8.50 -14.74
C ALA A 181 11.23 -9.35 -13.70
N SER A 182 12.41 -9.87 -14.04
CA SER A 182 13.20 -10.76 -13.21
C SER A 182 14.60 -10.24 -12.85
N ASN A 183 15.00 -9.10 -13.38
CA ASN A 183 16.31 -8.49 -13.15
C ASN A 183 16.16 -7.05 -12.72
N ALA A 184 17.04 -6.60 -11.83
CA ALA A 184 17.01 -5.25 -11.26
C ALA A 184 18.39 -4.61 -11.23
N ASN A 185 18.46 -3.32 -11.53
CA ASN A 185 19.65 -2.50 -11.38
C ASN A 185 19.25 -1.13 -10.77
N GLY A 186 19.17 -1.09 -9.46
CA GLY A 186 18.83 0.11 -8.68
C GLY A 186 20.06 0.76 -8.07
N SER A 187 19.84 1.78 -7.25
CA SER A 187 20.87 2.49 -6.45
C SER A 187 20.72 2.24 -4.95
N GLY A 188 19.78 1.39 -4.55
CA GLY A 188 19.38 1.20 -3.16
C GLY A 188 20.38 0.42 -2.29
N PRO A 189 20.08 0.30 -0.99
CA PRO A 189 20.96 -0.29 0.01
C PRO A 189 21.20 -1.80 -0.17
N PHE A 190 20.36 -2.48 -0.95
CA PHE A 190 20.50 -3.90 -1.23
C PHE A 190 20.45 -4.20 -2.73
N LYS A 191 21.24 -5.21 -3.14
CA LYS A 191 21.29 -5.77 -4.50
C LYS A 191 20.59 -7.13 -4.50
N ILE A 192 19.79 -7.45 -5.53
CA ILE A 192 19.26 -8.80 -5.71
C ILE A 192 20.35 -9.66 -6.35
N THR A 193 20.76 -10.72 -5.65
CA THR A 193 21.77 -11.67 -6.13
C THR A 193 21.17 -13.00 -6.56
N PHE A 194 19.94 -13.28 -6.16
CA PHE A 194 19.19 -14.48 -6.58
C PHE A 194 17.69 -14.19 -6.55
N ARG A 195 16.97 -14.66 -7.56
CA ARG A 195 15.52 -14.67 -7.57
C ARG A 195 14.96 -15.91 -8.26
N GLU A 196 14.09 -16.57 -7.56
CA GLU A 196 13.15 -17.55 -8.10
C GLU A 196 11.76 -17.13 -7.58
N GLN A 197 10.92 -16.65 -8.50
CA GLN A 197 9.62 -16.06 -8.16
C GLN A 197 8.78 -17.07 -7.37
N ASP A 198 8.06 -16.58 -6.35
CA ASP A 198 7.24 -17.34 -5.41
C ASP A 198 8.00 -18.41 -4.58
N VAL A 199 9.33 -18.50 -4.72
CA VAL A 199 10.17 -19.44 -3.99
C VAL A 199 11.13 -18.70 -3.07
N ARG A 200 12.01 -17.86 -3.65
CA ARG A 200 13.02 -17.14 -2.87
C ARG A 200 13.62 -15.97 -3.63
N THR A 201 13.77 -14.85 -2.92
CA THR A 201 14.59 -13.71 -3.39
C THR A 201 15.68 -13.41 -2.36
N VAL A 202 16.92 -13.26 -2.80
CA VAL A 202 18.08 -12.94 -1.96
C VAL A 202 18.54 -11.52 -2.24
N PHE A 203 18.63 -10.74 -1.19
CA PHE A 203 19.16 -9.39 -1.18
C PHE A 203 20.46 -9.39 -0.40
N GLU A 204 21.50 -8.81 -0.96
CA GLU A 204 22.80 -8.60 -0.29
C GLU A 204 23.07 -7.11 -0.16
N LYS A 205 23.70 -6.71 0.93
CA LYS A 205 24.07 -5.33 1.19
C LYS A 205 24.86 -4.75 0.03
N ASN A 206 24.55 -3.53 -0.35
CA ASN A 206 25.30 -2.76 -1.33
C ASN A 206 26.40 -1.97 -0.64
N ASP A 207 27.64 -2.47 -0.65
CA ASP A 207 28.79 -1.80 0.00
C ASP A 207 29.14 -0.45 -0.64
N ASP A 208 28.68 -0.18 -1.88
CA ASP A 208 28.83 1.10 -2.56
C ASP A 208 27.64 2.05 -2.37
N TRP A 209 26.71 1.71 -1.46
CA TRP A 209 25.55 2.56 -1.22
C TRP A 209 25.98 3.91 -0.59
N TRP A 210 25.44 4.98 -1.12
CA TRP A 210 25.78 6.36 -0.74
C TRP A 210 25.24 6.79 0.63
N GLY A 211 24.26 6.07 1.19
CA GLY A 211 23.60 6.42 2.45
C GLY A 211 24.42 6.05 3.69
N ASP A 212 23.85 6.34 4.85
CA ASP A 212 24.47 6.00 6.13
C ASP A 212 24.20 4.53 6.46
N ASP A 213 25.19 3.69 6.29
CA ASP A 213 25.13 2.26 6.56
C ASP A 213 25.26 1.91 8.05
N SER A 214 25.52 2.89 8.91
CA SER A 214 25.53 2.69 10.38
C SER A 214 24.12 2.52 10.96
N THR A 215 23.07 2.79 10.18
CA THR A 215 21.66 2.67 10.60
C THR A 215 21.16 1.24 10.64
N PHE A 216 21.88 0.27 10.07
CA PHE A 216 21.54 -1.15 10.05
C PHE A 216 22.79 -2.04 10.07
N ASN A 217 22.61 -3.29 10.50
CA ASN A 217 23.70 -4.26 10.52
C ASN A 217 23.36 -5.54 9.72
N VAL A 218 22.31 -5.51 8.92
CA VAL A 218 21.88 -6.66 8.12
C VAL A 218 22.65 -6.65 6.79
N ASP A 219 23.44 -7.71 6.55
CA ASP A 219 24.23 -7.89 5.32
C ASP A 219 23.45 -8.67 4.25
N LYS A 220 22.48 -9.48 4.67
CA LYS A 220 21.70 -10.33 3.78
C LYS A 220 20.26 -10.45 4.24
N VAL A 221 19.32 -10.30 3.29
CA VAL A 221 17.90 -10.58 3.50
C VAL A 221 17.46 -11.67 2.53
N GLU A 222 16.76 -12.69 3.03
CA GLU A 222 16.11 -13.71 2.19
C GLU A 222 14.59 -13.58 2.32
N LEU A 223 13.92 -13.20 1.24
CA LEU A 223 12.47 -13.27 1.15
C LEU A 223 12.05 -14.71 0.83
N LEU A 224 11.21 -15.26 1.69
CA LEU A 224 10.61 -16.60 1.57
C LEU A 224 9.09 -16.46 1.60
N PRO A 225 8.39 -16.39 0.46
CA PRO A 225 6.94 -16.28 0.43
C PRO A 225 6.28 -17.53 1.03
N ILE A 226 5.40 -17.35 2.03
CA ILE A 226 4.64 -18.44 2.64
C ILE A 226 3.16 -18.02 2.67
N LYS A 227 2.38 -18.50 1.70
CA LYS A 227 0.98 -18.12 1.52
C LYS A 227 0.10 -18.51 2.71
N ASN A 228 0.26 -19.74 3.20
CA ASN A 228 -0.58 -20.24 4.31
C ASN A 228 -0.16 -19.62 5.64
N ASP A 229 -1.11 -18.96 6.30
CA ASP A 229 -0.91 -18.25 7.56
C ASP A 229 -0.38 -19.13 8.69
N ALA A 230 -0.98 -20.30 8.89
CA ALA A 230 -0.57 -21.21 9.95
C ALA A 230 0.86 -21.75 9.74
N THR A 231 1.23 -22.02 8.48
CA THR A 231 2.59 -22.42 8.09
C THR A 231 3.58 -21.29 8.33
N ARG A 232 3.23 -20.03 7.96
CA ARG A 232 4.09 -18.87 8.17
C ARG A 232 4.33 -18.58 9.65
N VAL A 233 3.28 -18.66 10.49
CA VAL A 233 3.41 -18.53 11.95
C VAL A 233 4.23 -19.68 12.55
N ALA A 234 4.06 -20.92 12.09
CA ALA A 234 4.86 -22.05 12.53
C ALA A 234 6.33 -21.87 12.15
N ALA A 235 6.63 -21.40 10.93
CA ALA A 235 7.99 -21.11 10.47
C ALA A 235 8.67 -20.01 11.32
N LEU A 236 7.93 -18.98 11.74
CA LEU A 236 8.43 -17.96 12.66
C LEU A 236 8.77 -18.56 14.03
N LEU A 237 7.82 -19.28 14.62
CA LEU A 237 7.99 -19.85 15.96
C LEU A 237 9.06 -20.96 16.03
N SER A 238 9.31 -21.68 14.92
CA SER A 238 10.39 -22.67 14.81
C SER A 238 11.75 -22.04 14.51
N GLY A 239 11.79 -20.77 14.09
CA GLY A 239 13.01 -20.07 13.70
C GLY A 239 13.44 -20.33 12.25
N GLU A 240 12.60 -20.92 11.42
CA GLU A 240 12.82 -21.06 9.98
C GLU A 240 12.82 -19.70 9.27
N ILE A 241 11.97 -18.77 9.73
CA ILE A 241 12.02 -17.36 9.36
C ILE A 241 12.27 -16.49 10.60
N ASP A 242 12.78 -15.27 10.40
CA ASP A 242 13.16 -14.35 11.47
C ASP A 242 12.15 -13.20 11.64
N TYR A 243 11.43 -12.85 10.57
CA TYR A 243 10.52 -11.72 10.52
C TYR A 243 9.38 -11.97 9.52
N THR A 244 8.19 -11.51 9.88
CA THR A 244 7.04 -11.41 8.98
C THR A 244 6.30 -10.10 9.20
N ASN A 245 5.94 -9.42 8.11
CA ASN A 245 5.16 -8.17 8.14
C ASN A 245 3.64 -8.41 8.06
N VAL A 246 3.19 -9.67 8.08
CA VAL A 246 1.77 -10.03 8.12
C VAL A 246 1.55 -11.14 9.14
N VAL A 247 0.95 -10.79 10.28
CA VAL A 247 0.57 -11.73 11.34
C VAL A 247 -0.95 -11.86 11.40
N PRO A 248 -1.50 -13.08 11.29
CA PRO A 248 -2.93 -13.30 11.48
C PRO A 248 -3.38 -12.90 12.89
N VAL A 249 -4.50 -12.23 13.00
CA VAL A 249 -4.97 -11.68 14.29
C VAL A 249 -5.21 -12.77 15.35
N GLN A 250 -5.58 -13.97 14.93
CA GLN A 250 -5.80 -15.12 15.80
C GLN A 250 -4.50 -15.67 16.44
N ASP A 251 -3.34 -15.42 15.83
CA ASP A 251 -2.05 -15.95 16.29
C ASP A 251 -1.24 -14.94 17.12
N ILE A 252 -1.66 -13.67 17.18
CA ILE A 252 -0.95 -12.61 17.92
C ILE A 252 -0.70 -13.01 19.38
N ALA A 253 -1.73 -13.50 20.08
CA ALA A 253 -1.61 -13.92 21.47
C ALA A 253 -0.62 -15.09 21.65
N ARG A 254 -0.64 -16.06 20.72
CA ARG A 254 0.27 -17.19 20.69
C ARG A 254 1.73 -16.75 20.51
N ILE A 255 1.99 -15.83 19.58
CA ILE A 255 3.35 -15.31 19.34
C ILE A 255 3.82 -14.51 20.55
N LYS A 256 2.98 -13.61 21.10
CA LYS A 256 3.29 -12.82 22.31
C LYS A 256 3.57 -13.67 23.55
N SER A 257 3.04 -14.88 23.63
CA SER A 257 3.34 -15.80 24.74
C SER A 257 4.72 -16.44 24.65
N SER A 258 5.40 -16.34 23.52
CA SER A 258 6.77 -16.80 23.33
C SER A 258 7.75 -15.74 23.83
N SER A 259 8.67 -16.13 24.72
CA SER A 259 9.72 -15.21 25.25
C SER A 259 10.81 -14.86 24.23
N SER A 260 10.79 -15.48 23.04
CA SER A 260 11.79 -15.32 21.99
C SER A 260 11.26 -14.55 20.78
N HIS A 261 10.04 -14.02 20.83
CA HIS A 261 9.42 -13.32 19.72
C HIS A 261 8.69 -12.06 20.19
N ASP A 262 8.68 -11.05 19.33
CA ASP A 262 7.98 -9.79 19.54
C ASP A 262 6.91 -9.57 18.48
N VAL A 263 5.82 -8.87 18.85
CA VAL A 263 4.78 -8.43 17.92
C VAL A 263 4.63 -6.92 18.02
N LYS A 264 4.86 -6.24 16.91
CA LYS A 264 4.62 -4.79 16.75
C LYS A 264 3.31 -4.57 16.01
N MET A 265 2.58 -3.52 16.37
CA MET A 265 1.29 -3.17 15.78
C MET A 265 1.19 -1.66 15.60
N THR A 266 0.58 -1.22 14.48
CA THR A 266 0.28 0.18 14.21
C THR A 266 -0.96 0.30 13.32
N PRO A 267 -1.79 1.36 13.43
CA PRO A 267 -2.81 1.64 12.42
C PRO A 267 -2.20 1.70 11.01
N GLN A 268 -2.87 1.13 10.03
CA GLN A 268 -2.48 1.19 8.62
C GLN A 268 -3.18 2.34 7.91
N ASN A 269 -2.55 2.90 6.89
CA ASN A 269 -3.17 3.88 5.97
C ASN A 269 -4.16 3.22 4.99
N ARG A 270 -4.88 2.20 5.43
CA ARG A 270 -5.84 1.42 4.63
C ARG A 270 -7.18 1.33 5.34
N THR A 271 -8.23 1.66 4.61
CA THR A 271 -9.61 1.48 5.05
C THR A 271 -10.29 0.38 4.26
N ILE A 272 -10.92 -0.56 4.95
CA ILE A 272 -11.78 -1.60 4.37
C ILE A 272 -13.21 -1.06 4.31
N PHE A 273 -13.89 -1.30 3.18
CA PHE A 273 -15.26 -0.80 2.96
C PHE A 273 -16.04 -1.71 2.01
N PHE A 274 -17.35 -1.53 1.99
CA PHE A 274 -18.21 -2.05 0.92
C PHE A 274 -18.59 -0.95 -0.06
N GLY A 275 -18.50 -1.25 -1.36
CA GLY A 275 -19.10 -0.47 -2.43
C GLY A 275 -20.48 -1.04 -2.77
N MET A 276 -21.40 -0.15 -3.16
CA MET A 276 -22.76 -0.49 -3.60
C MET A 276 -23.03 0.21 -4.93
N ASP A 277 -23.32 -0.50 -5.98
CA ASP A 277 -23.66 0.08 -7.28
C ASP A 277 -24.96 0.88 -7.19
N GLN A 278 -24.85 2.20 -7.14
CA GLN A 278 -25.99 3.12 -7.00
C GLN A 278 -26.41 3.78 -8.32
N GLY A 279 -25.60 3.65 -9.37
CA GLY A 279 -25.84 4.35 -10.63
C GLY A 279 -26.42 3.47 -11.74
N SER A 280 -26.30 2.15 -11.68
CA SER A 280 -26.92 1.24 -12.64
C SER A 280 -28.46 1.30 -12.55
N ALA A 281 -29.15 1.11 -13.66
CA ALA A 281 -30.60 1.11 -13.69
C ALA A 281 -31.23 -0.07 -12.93
N GLU A 282 -30.54 -1.20 -12.87
CA GLU A 282 -30.92 -2.44 -12.18
C GLU A 282 -29.68 -3.14 -11.66
N LEU A 283 -29.78 -3.82 -10.52
CA LEU A 283 -28.72 -4.68 -10.00
C LEU A 283 -28.76 -6.05 -10.67
N ASN A 284 -27.60 -6.57 -11.06
CA ASN A 284 -27.47 -7.82 -11.82
C ASN A 284 -27.96 -9.05 -11.05
N SER A 285 -27.55 -9.17 -9.78
CA SER A 285 -27.81 -10.32 -8.91
C SER A 285 -29.06 -10.17 -8.05
N SER A 286 -29.75 -8.99 -8.10
CA SER A 286 -30.93 -8.76 -7.26
C SER A 286 -32.19 -9.45 -7.80
N ASN A 287 -33.04 -9.88 -6.86
CA ASN A 287 -34.41 -10.32 -7.17
C ASN A 287 -35.37 -9.17 -7.54
N ILE A 288 -34.97 -7.91 -7.28
CA ILE A 288 -35.74 -6.72 -7.68
C ILE A 288 -35.43 -6.41 -9.14
N LYS A 289 -36.46 -6.45 -9.99
CA LYS A 289 -36.32 -6.20 -11.43
C LYS A 289 -36.87 -4.83 -11.83
N GLY A 290 -36.23 -4.23 -12.84
CA GLY A 290 -36.62 -2.93 -13.40
C GLY A 290 -36.25 -1.71 -12.54
N LYS A 291 -35.50 -1.88 -11.45
CA LYS A 291 -34.98 -0.78 -10.64
C LYS A 291 -33.82 -1.23 -9.74
N ASN A 292 -33.01 -0.28 -9.34
CA ASN A 292 -31.87 -0.46 -8.45
C ASN A 292 -32.21 -0.02 -7.02
N PRO A 293 -32.27 -0.93 -6.03
CA PRO A 293 -32.50 -0.55 -4.64
C PRO A 293 -31.46 0.44 -4.09
N PHE A 294 -30.18 0.31 -4.50
CA PHE A 294 -29.09 1.17 -4.01
C PHE A 294 -29.12 2.60 -4.61
N ALA A 295 -29.92 2.86 -5.64
CA ALA A 295 -30.16 4.23 -6.11
C ALA A 295 -30.86 5.10 -5.04
N ASP A 296 -31.62 4.50 -4.12
CA ASP A 296 -32.26 5.19 -3.01
C ASP A 296 -31.31 5.30 -1.80
N LYS A 297 -30.94 6.53 -1.43
CA LYS A 297 -30.08 6.82 -0.27
C LYS A 297 -30.60 6.15 1.02
N ARG A 298 -31.92 6.03 1.20
CA ARG A 298 -32.50 5.40 2.40
C ARG A 298 -32.13 3.92 2.49
N VAL A 299 -32.02 3.24 1.36
CA VAL A 299 -31.56 1.84 1.31
C VAL A 299 -30.09 1.77 1.69
N ARG A 300 -29.21 2.62 1.13
CA ARG A 300 -27.78 2.66 1.49
C ARG A 300 -27.58 2.98 2.97
N LEU A 301 -28.36 3.91 3.51
CA LEU A 301 -28.36 4.26 4.94
C LEU A 301 -28.83 3.07 5.81
N ALA A 302 -29.85 2.34 5.37
CA ALA A 302 -30.30 1.13 6.06
C ALA A 302 -29.21 0.07 6.11
N MET A 303 -28.48 -0.15 5.01
CA MET A 303 -27.32 -1.06 4.97
C MET A 303 -26.22 -0.60 5.92
N TYR A 304 -25.98 0.72 6.04
CA TYR A 304 -24.97 1.27 6.96
C TYR A 304 -25.33 0.97 8.43
N HIS A 305 -26.56 1.30 8.85
CA HIS A 305 -27.03 1.09 10.22
C HIS A 305 -27.17 -0.40 10.60
N ALA A 306 -27.21 -1.29 9.62
CA ALA A 306 -27.25 -2.74 9.87
C ALA A 306 -25.91 -3.31 10.31
N LEU A 307 -24.78 -2.60 10.11
CA LEU A 307 -23.43 -3.09 10.37
C LEU A 307 -22.98 -2.79 11.81
N ASP A 308 -22.88 -3.83 12.63
CA ASP A 308 -22.32 -3.80 13.99
C ASP A 308 -20.79 -3.93 13.90
N MET A 309 -20.11 -2.79 13.76
CA MET A 309 -18.65 -2.77 13.61
C MET A 309 -17.92 -3.05 14.93
N ASP A 310 -18.53 -2.80 16.07
CA ASP A 310 -17.96 -3.17 17.37
C ASP A 310 -17.93 -4.72 17.51
N ALA A 311 -18.99 -5.38 17.06
CA ALA A 311 -19.01 -6.85 17.03
C ALA A 311 -18.00 -7.43 16.02
N ILE A 312 -17.80 -6.79 14.86
CA ILE A 312 -16.75 -7.19 13.91
C ILE A 312 -15.36 -6.97 14.52
N GLN A 313 -15.11 -5.82 15.13
CA GLN A 313 -13.85 -5.52 15.81
C GLN A 313 -13.53 -6.56 16.88
N ASP A 314 -14.48 -6.85 17.76
CA ASP A 314 -14.25 -7.76 18.90
C ASP A 314 -14.12 -9.22 18.45
N LYS A 315 -15.08 -9.73 17.67
CA LYS A 315 -15.23 -11.16 17.38
C LYS A 315 -14.47 -11.64 16.16
N VAL A 316 -14.43 -10.81 15.10
CA VAL A 316 -13.74 -11.16 13.83
C VAL A 316 -12.30 -10.67 13.85
N MET A 317 -12.09 -9.39 14.23
CA MET A 317 -10.77 -8.75 14.18
C MET A 317 -10.00 -8.86 15.50
N ARG A 318 -10.60 -9.39 16.57
CA ARG A 318 -9.96 -9.58 17.89
C ARG A 318 -9.30 -8.30 18.41
N GLY A 319 -9.95 -7.16 18.24
CA GLY A 319 -9.45 -5.84 18.60
C GLY A 319 -8.42 -5.25 17.62
N GLN A 320 -8.13 -5.93 16.51
CA GLN A 320 -7.10 -5.50 15.52
C GLN A 320 -7.73 -4.77 14.32
N SER A 321 -8.61 -3.84 14.60
CA SER A 321 -9.19 -2.90 13.64
C SER A 321 -9.68 -1.64 14.37
N VAL A 322 -9.84 -0.55 13.64
CA VAL A 322 -10.43 0.70 14.16
C VAL A 322 -11.66 1.00 13.31
N PRO A 323 -12.89 0.96 13.86
CA PRO A 323 -14.10 1.29 13.10
C PRO A 323 -13.96 2.64 12.41
N ALA A 324 -14.33 2.72 11.12
CA ALA A 324 -14.09 3.87 10.26
C ALA A 324 -15.39 4.51 9.76
N GLY A 325 -15.47 5.83 9.76
CA GLY A 325 -16.57 6.63 9.18
C GLY A 325 -16.24 7.16 7.77
N ILE A 326 -14.94 7.22 7.41
CA ILE A 326 -14.46 7.69 6.10
C ILE A 326 -13.40 6.75 5.53
N ILE A 327 -13.14 6.84 4.22
CA ILE A 327 -12.10 6.03 3.54
C ILE A 327 -10.74 6.78 3.56
N THR A 328 -10.42 7.41 4.68
CA THR A 328 -9.13 8.05 4.90
C THR A 328 -8.69 7.75 6.32
N ALA A 329 -7.63 6.96 6.46
CA ALA A 329 -7.16 6.51 7.77
C ALA A 329 -6.44 7.61 8.56
N PRO A 330 -6.37 7.52 9.91
CA PRO A 330 -5.57 8.39 10.73
C PRO A 330 -4.12 8.52 10.22
N GLY A 331 -3.59 9.75 10.18
CA GLY A 331 -2.25 10.05 9.66
C GLY A 331 -2.21 10.39 8.16
N VAL A 332 -3.32 10.25 7.43
CA VAL A 332 -3.47 10.70 6.06
C VAL A 332 -4.09 12.10 6.05
N ASN A 333 -3.56 13.02 5.23
CA ASN A 333 -4.12 14.38 5.13
C ASN A 333 -5.59 14.35 4.71
N GLY A 334 -6.40 15.15 5.40
CA GLY A 334 -7.87 15.17 5.25
C GLY A 334 -8.63 14.26 6.21
N HIS A 335 -7.94 13.40 6.99
CA HIS A 335 -8.55 12.70 8.11
C HIS A 335 -8.81 13.65 9.28
N THR A 336 -9.99 13.56 9.87
CA THR A 336 -10.30 14.15 11.18
C THR A 336 -11.11 13.16 12.02
N ALA A 337 -10.85 13.11 13.32
CA ALA A 337 -11.56 12.22 14.22
C ALA A 337 -13.08 12.52 14.28
N GLU A 338 -13.50 13.75 13.96
CA GLU A 338 -14.89 14.14 13.89
C GLU A 338 -15.61 13.47 12.71
N ARG A 339 -15.02 13.55 11.49
CA ARG A 339 -15.59 12.95 10.28
C ARG A 339 -15.47 11.44 10.26
N ASP A 340 -14.52 10.89 11.00
CA ASP A 340 -14.32 9.45 11.10
C ASP A 340 -15.29 8.77 12.10
N GLN A 341 -16.27 9.52 12.61
CA GLN A 341 -17.33 8.96 13.45
C GLN A 341 -18.30 8.13 12.60
N ARG A 342 -18.51 6.89 12.99
CA ARG A 342 -19.53 6.04 12.36
C ARG A 342 -20.93 6.41 12.81
N LEU A 343 -21.90 6.23 11.90
CA LEU A 343 -23.31 6.16 12.30
C LEU A 343 -23.53 4.93 13.19
N PRO A 344 -24.43 5.01 14.20
CA PRO A 344 -24.67 3.94 15.14
C PRO A 344 -25.28 2.70 14.48
N TYR A 345 -24.97 1.52 15.02
CA TYR A 345 -25.68 0.28 14.71
C TYR A 345 -27.12 0.37 15.20
N ASP A 346 -28.09 0.32 14.29
CA ASP A 346 -29.52 0.38 14.57
C ASP A 346 -30.33 -0.42 13.54
N PRO A 347 -30.50 -1.74 13.74
CA PRO A 347 -31.22 -2.59 12.80
C PRO A 347 -32.73 -2.27 12.74
N GLU A 348 -33.32 -1.66 13.76
CA GLU A 348 -34.73 -1.26 13.70
C GLU A 348 -34.93 -0.01 12.84
N LEU A 349 -34.02 0.97 12.92
CA LEU A 349 -33.98 2.08 11.99
C LEU A 349 -33.76 1.59 10.55
N SER A 350 -32.87 0.60 10.36
CA SER A 350 -32.62 -0.02 9.04
C SER A 350 -33.91 -0.59 8.43
N LYS A 351 -34.68 -1.39 9.19
CA LYS A 351 -35.97 -1.94 8.73
C LYS A 351 -36.96 -0.85 8.35
N LYS A 352 -37.04 0.21 9.19
CA LYS A 352 -37.91 1.37 8.92
C LYS A 352 -37.52 2.06 7.61
N LEU A 353 -36.24 2.33 7.39
CA LEU A 353 -35.73 2.96 6.17
C LEU A 353 -36.01 2.11 4.92
N LEU A 354 -35.81 0.78 5.01
CA LEU A 354 -36.16 -0.14 3.92
C LEU A 354 -37.65 -0.11 3.59
N ALA A 355 -38.51 -0.13 4.61
CA ALA A 355 -39.97 -0.03 4.41
C ALA A 355 -40.39 1.30 3.77
N GLU A 356 -39.81 2.44 4.21
CA GLU A 356 -40.05 3.76 3.62
C GLU A 356 -39.53 3.87 2.18
N ALA A 357 -38.48 3.11 1.83
CA ALA A 357 -37.95 3.01 0.48
C ALA A 357 -38.76 2.05 -0.42
N GLY A 358 -39.75 1.35 0.14
CA GLY A 358 -40.62 0.41 -0.60
C GLY A 358 -40.14 -1.04 -0.59
N TYR A 359 -39.24 -1.41 0.35
CA TYR A 359 -38.70 -2.75 0.54
C TYR A 359 -38.97 -3.30 1.95
N PRO A 360 -40.24 -3.37 2.43
CA PRO A 360 -40.57 -3.80 3.80
C PRO A 360 -40.15 -5.25 4.10
N ASP A 361 -40.09 -6.10 3.07
CA ASP A 361 -39.67 -7.51 3.16
C ASP A 361 -38.20 -7.71 2.78
N GLY A 362 -37.45 -6.60 2.55
CA GLY A 362 -36.06 -6.64 2.06
C GLY A 362 -35.94 -7.03 0.59
N PHE A 363 -34.77 -7.51 0.21
CA PHE A 363 -34.46 -8.00 -1.15
C PHE A 363 -33.24 -8.93 -1.11
N GLU A 364 -32.92 -9.54 -2.28
CA GLU A 364 -31.75 -10.41 -2.44
C GLU A 364 -30.71 -9.76 -3.34
N LEU A 365 -29.42 -10.00 -3.07
CA LEU A 365 -28.27 -9.62 -3.92
C LEU A 365 -27.04 -10.47 -3.61
N THR A 366 -25.96 -10.27 -4.39
CA THR A 366 -24.65 -10.89 -4.14
C THR A 366 -23.65 -9.87 -3.62
N LEU A 367 -22.79 -10.31 -2.67
CA LEU A 367 -21.61 -9.59 -2.20
C LEU A 367 -20.36 -10.28 -2.72
N ASP A 368 -19.61 -9.59 -3.57
CA ASP A 368 -18.31 -10.03 -4.04
C ASP A 368 -17.23 -9.72 -2.98
N CYS A 369 -16.51 -10.76 -2.56
CA CYS A 369 -15.55 -10.66 -1.47
C CYS A 369 -14.23 -11.36 -1.83
N PRO A 370 -13.06 -10.77 -1.60
CA PRO A 370 -11.81 -11.51 -1.67
C PRO A 370 -11.67 -12.45 -0.47
N ASN A 371 -10.84 -13.49 -0.61
CA ASN A 371 -10.56 -14.44 0.48
C ASN A 371 -9.06 -14.63 0.74
N ASP A 372 -8.21 -13.85 0.09
CA ASP A 372 -6.76 -13.92 0.24
C ASP A 372 -6.06 -12.55 0.07
N ARG A 373 -6.78 -11.45 0.35
CA ARG A 373 -6.28 -10.08 0.13
C ARG A 373 -6.12 -9.26 1.40
N TYR A 374 -7.13 -9.22 2.24
CA TYR A 374 -7.16 -8.43 3.47
C TYR A 374 -7.19 -9.31 4.70
N ILE A 375 -6.91 -8.73 5.86
CA ILE A 375 -6.98 -9.48 7.12
C ILE A 375 -8.44 -9.88 7.39
N ASN A 376 -8.71 -11.19 7.43
CA ASN A 376 -10.02 -11.78 7.69
C ASN A 376 -11.15 -11.33 6.74
N ASP A 377 -10.82 -11.01 5.48
CA ASP A 377 -11.77 -10.48 4.49
C ASP A 377 -13.04 -11.32 4.35
N GLU A 378 -12.95 -12.61 4.04
CA GLU A 378 -14.12 -13.49 3.95
C GLU A 378 -14.91 -13.57 5.27
N ALA A 379 -14.24 -13.61 6.42
CA ALA A 379 -14.89 -13.68 7.71
C ALA A 379 -15.67 -12.37 8.03
N ILE A 380 -15.18 -11.21 7.60
CA ILE A 380 -15.89 -9.93 7.69
C ILE A 380 -17.14 -9.95 6.82
N CYS A 381 -17.03 -10.43 5.57
CA CYS A 381 -18.17 -10.57 4.66
C CYS A 381 -19.24 -11.51 5.23
N VAL A 382 -18.87 -12.67 5.76
CA VAL A 382 -19.79 -13.61 6.41
C VAL A 382 -20.52 -12.97 7.60
N ALA A 383 -19.79 -12.20 8.44
CA ALA A 383 -20.40 -11.50 9.57
C ALA A 383 -21.40 -10.43 9.08
N ALA A 384 -21.04 -9.64 8.07
CA ALA A 384 -21.91 -8.62 7.50
C ALA A 384 -23.20 -9.23 6.88
N ILE A 385 -23.09 -10.34 6.18
CA ILE A 385 -24.25 -11.08 5.62
C ILE A 385 -25.23 -11.46 6.74
N GLY A 386 -24.72 -11.98 7.87
CA GLY A 386 -25.55 -12.28 9.02
C GLY A 386 -26.23 -11.06 9.65
N MET A 387 -25.62 -9.88 9.52
CA MET A 387 -26.20 -8.62 9.99
C MET A 387 -27.28 -8.11 9.02
N PHE A 388 -27.04 -8.16 7.70
CA PHE A 388 -28.02 -7.79 6.68
C PHE A 388 -29.27 -8.68 6.70
N ALA A 389 -29.11 -9.97 6.98
CA ALA A 389 -30.24 -10.88 7.15
C ALA A 389 -31.20 -10.46 8.28
N LYS A 390 -30.71 -9.80 9.34
CA LYS A 390 -31.57 -9.30 10.45
C LYS A 390 -32.51 -8.19 10.03
N ILE A 391 -32.19 -7.49 8.95
CA ILE A 391 -33.03 -6.42 8.40
C ILE A 391 -33.81 -6.85 7.16
N GLY A 392 -33.82 -8.16 6.81
CA GLY A 392 -34.56 -8.71 5.67
C GLY A 392 -33.78 -8.72 4.35
N VAL A 393 -32.56 -8.20 4.30
CA VAL A 393 -31.72 -8.23 3.08
C VAL A 393 -30.96 -9.53 3.04
N LYS A 394 -31.26 -10.38 2.04
CA LYS A 394 -30.58 -11.64 1.83
C LYS A 394 -29.39 -11.44 0.89
N VAL A 395 -28.20 -11.62 1.42
CA VAL A 395 -26.96 -11.46 0.66
C VAL A 395 -26.33 -12.82 0.43
N ASN A 396 -26.04 -13.14 -0.83
CA ASN A 396 -25.29 -14.33 -1.21
C ASN A 396 -23.79 -13.98 -1.26
N LEU A 397 -22.95 -14.79 -0.63
CA LEU A 397 -21.50 -14.57 -0.67
C LEU A 397 -20.92 -15.17 -1.97
N ASP A 398 -20.16 -14.36 -2.67
CA ASP A 398 -19.27 -14.82 -3.74
C ASP A 398 -17.81 -14.52 -3.34
N ALA A 399 -17.19 -15.50 -2.65
CA ALA A 399 -15.83 -15.40 -2.16
C ALA A 399 -14.84 -15.97 -3.17
N LYS A 400 -13.85 -15.19 -3.57
CA LYS A 400 -12.90 -15.55 -4.62
C LYS A 400 -11.48 -15.03 -4.33
N THR A 401 -10.52 -15.51 -5.11
CA THR A 401 -9.14 -15.03 -4.98
C THR A 401 -9.03 -13.55 -5.35
N LYS A 402 -8.01 -12.86 -4.80
CA LYS A 402 -7.78 -11.43 -5.08
C LYS A 402 -7.75 -11.12 -6.58
N SER A 403 -7.11 -11.99 -7.36
CA SER A 403 -6.98 -11.79 -8.81
C SER A 403 -8.33 -11.80 -9.52
N GLN A 404 -9.18 -12.79 -9.22
CA GLN A 404 -10.53 -12.86 -9.78
C GLN A 404 -11.39 -11.70 -9.28
N HIS A 405 -11.35 -11.43 -7.98
CA HIS A 405 -12.12 -10.36 -7.35
C HIS A 405 -11.81 -8.98 -7.98
N PHE A 406 -10.54 -8.62 -8.12
CA PHE A 406 -10.18 -7.33 -8.70
C PHE A 406 -10.51 -7.22 -10.17
N SER A 407 -10.33 -8.30 -10.96
CA SER A 407 -10.73 -8.32 -12.35
C SER A 407 -12.24 -8.09 -12.51
N GLU A 408 -13.07 -8.80 -11.73
CA GLU A 408 -14.53 -8.70 -11.83
C GLU A 408 -15.06 -7.35 -11.30
N VAL A 409 -14.53 -6.83 -10.19
CA VAL A 409 -14.92 -5.50 -9.70
C VAL A 409 -14.52 -4.41 -10.68
N LYS A 410 -13.34 -4.54 -11.35
CA LYS A 410 -12.82 -3.53 -12.27
C LYS A 410 -13.49 -3.59 -13.64
N GLU A 411 -13.70 -4.79 -14.19
CA GLU A 411 -14.05 -5.01 -15.59
C GLU A 411 -15.38 -5.75 -15.79
N GLY A 412 -15.94 -6.30 -14.73
CA GLY A 412 -17.09 -7.19 -14.76
C GLY A 412 -16.69 -8.67 -14.81
N ASP A 413 -17.70 -9.55 -14.60
CA ASP A 413 -17.54 -11.00 -14.69
C ASP A 413 -17.36 -11.47 -16.15
N ALA A 414 -17.27 -12.79 -16.37
CA ALA A 414 -17.16 -13.40 -17.71
C ALA A 414 -18.34 -13.06 -18.65
N ASN A 415 -19.45 -12.55 -18.12
CA ASN A 415 -20.62 -12.10 -18.88
C ASN A 415 -20.67 -10.57 -19.03
N GLY A 416 -19.64 -9.84 -18.54
CA GLY A 416 -19.57 -8.38 -18.53
C GLY A 416 -20.45 -7.72 -17.47
N MET A 417 -20.92 -8.49 -16.46
CA MET A 417 -21.73 -7.97 -15.36
C MET A 417 -20.84 -7.44 -14.25
N THR A 418 -21.04 -6.19 -13.85
CA THR A 418 -20.34 -5.57 -12.72
C THR A 418 -20.90 -6.02 -11.38
N SER A 419 -20.08 -5.94 -10.32
CA SER A 419 -20.48 -6.29 -8.96
C SER A 419 -21.51 -5.34 -8.41
N ASP A 420 -22.64 -5.84 -7.93
CA ASP A 420 -23.70 -5.03 -7.30
C ASP A 420 -23.26 -4.49 -5.93
N MET A 421 -22.57 -5.33 -5.17
CA MET A 421 -21.95 -4.99 -3.89
C MET A 421 -20.62 -5.74 -3.77
N TYR A 422 -19.58 -5.04 -3.29
CA TYR A 422 -18.24 -5.61 -3.20
C TYR A 422 -17.45 -5.10 -2.02
N MET A 423 -16.48 -5.87 -1.54
CA MET A 423 -15.48 -5.42 -0.55
C MET A 423 -14.24 -4.90 -1.25
N LEU A 424 -13.75 -3.75 -0.80
CA LEU A 424 -12.39 -3.27 -1.12
C LEU A 424 -11.68 -2.76 0.13
N GLY A 425 -10.35 -2.71 0.05
CA GLY A 425 -9.50 -2.04 1.01
C GLY A 425 -8.61 -1.04 0.29
N TRP A 426 -8.77 0.24 0.59
CA TRP A 426 -8.06 1.33 -0.07
C TRP A 426 -6.92 1.84 0.78
N GLY A 427 -5.69 1.60 0.35
CA GLY A 427 -4.49 2.22 0.90
C GLY A 427 -4.22 3.55 0.20
N VAL A 428 -3.65 4.51 0.93
CA VAL A 428 -3.39 5.86 0.40
C VAL A 428 -1.87 6.10 0.31
N PRO A 429 -1.23 5.70 -0.80
CA PRO A 429 0.24 5.77 -0.93
C PRO A 429 0.77 7.21 -0.95
N THR A 430 -0.06 8.16 -1.34
CA THR A 430 0.28 9.59 -1.32
C THR A 430 0.08 10.24 0.05
N PHE A 431 -0.49 9.54 1.03
CA PHE A 431 -0.86 10.10 2.34
C PHE A 431 -1.73 11.36 2.25
N ASP A 432 -2.58 11.44 1.22
CA ASP A 432 -3.47 12.56 0.97
C ASP A 432 -4.82 12.10 0.42
N SER A 433 -5.94 12.64 0.95
CA SER A 433 -7.30 12.27 0.57
C SER A 433 -7.63 12.54 -0.90
N HIS A 434 -6.90 13.42 -1.59
CA HIS A 434 -7.08 13.60 -3.04
C HIS A 434 -6.95 12.28 -3.80
N TYR A 435 -6.05 11.38 -3.36
CA TYR A 435 -5.91 10.05 -3.95
C TYR A 435 -7.19 9.21 -3.82
N VAL A 436 -7.84 9.28 -2.65
CA VAL A 436 -9.12 8.58 -2.42
C VAL A 436 -10.19 9.13 -3.37
N TYR A 437 -10.30 10.47 -3.43
CA TYR A 437 -11.32 11.13 -4.24
C TYR A 437 -11.13 10.93 -5.73
N SER A 438 -9.92 11.10 -6.24
CA SER A 438 -9.63 10.98 -7.68
C SER A 438 -9.83 9.56 -8.24
N TYR A 439 -9.78 8.54 -7.39
CA TYR A 439 -9.99 7.16 -7.81
C TYR A 439 -11.40 6.62 -7.53
N LEU A 440 -11.96 6.93 -6.36
CA LEU A 440 -13.20 6.30 -5.87
C LEU A 440 -14.44 7.19 -6.05
N PHE A 441 -14.31 8.53 -5.99
CA PHE A 441 -15.47 9.43 -5.94
C PHE A 441 -15.62 10.33 -7.16
N ASP A 442 -14.52 10.66 -7.85
CA ASP A 442 -14.58 11.37 -9.14
C ASP A 442 -15.43 10.56 -10.13
N SER A 443 -16.37 11.22 -10.83
CA SER A 443 -17.22 10.56 -11.81
C SER A 443 -16.45 9.83 -12.91
N ALA A 444 -15.20 10.29 -13.21
CA ALA A 444 -14.27 9.66 -14.15
C ALA A 444 -13.23 8.76 -13.45
N GLY A 445 -13.33 8.57 -12.14
CA GLY A 445 -12.39 7.79 -11.34
C GLY A 445 -12.34 6.32 -11.78
N SER A 446 -11.15 5.80 -12.04
CA SER A 446 -10.97 4.43 -12.58
C SER A 446 -11.50 3.33 -11.66
N TRP A 447 -11.62 3.61 -10.37
CA TRP A 447 -12.16 2.72 -9.34
C TRP A 447 -13.51 3.17 -8.76
N ASN A 448 -14.17 4.15 -9.40
CA ASN A 448 -15.55 4.50 -9.06
C ASN A 448 -16.53 3.43 -9.59
N LYS A 449 -16.52 2.26 -8.96
CA LYS A 449 -17.32 1.09 -9.37
C LYS A 449 -18.71 1.05 -8.72
N VAL A 450 -19.05 2.09 -7.95
CA VAL A 450 -20.40 2.33 -7.42
C VAL A 450 -21.23 3.23 -8.34
N ASN A 451 -20.66 3.67 -9.45
CA ASN A 451 -21.27 4.59 -10.42
C ASN A 451 -21.80 5.88 -9.75
N PHE A 452 -21.09 6.38 -8.74
CA PHE A 452 -21.38 7.66 -8.10
C PHE A 452 -21.06 8.80 -9.05
N SER A 453 -21.92 9.83 -9.10
CA SER A 453 -21.67 11.03 -9.88
C SER A 453 -22.25 12.25 -9.15
N ASN A 454 -21.38 13.22 -8.89
CA ASN A 454 -21.75 14.48 -8.26
C ASN A 454 -20.85 15.60 -8.78
N ALA A 455 -21.42 16.53 -9.55
CA ALA A 455 -20.68 17.62 -10.18
C ALA A 455 -19.87 18.48 -9.18
N ARG A 456 -20.39 18.69 -7.95
CA ARG A 456 -19.67 19.45 -6.94
C ARG A 456 -18.45 18.69 -6.42
N VAL A 457 -18.55 17.37 -6.25
CA VAL A 457 -17.41 16.53 -5.87
C VAL A 457 -16.36 16.55 -6.98
N ASP A 458 -16.75 16.42 -8.24
CA ASP A 458 -15.83 16.50 -9.39
C ASP A 458 -15.10 17.85 -9.44
N GLU A 459 -15.80 18.96 -9.23
CA GLU A 459 -15.20 20.30 -9.10
C GLU A 459 -14.19 20.36 -7.95
N LEU A 460 -14.54 19.82 -6.79
CA LEU A 460 -13.66 19.80 -5.62
C LEU A 460 -12.42 18.93 -5.85
N VAL A 461 -12.56 17.77 -6.50
CA VAL A 461 -11.43 16.89 -6.85
C VAL A 461 -10.45 17.62 -7.77
N ALA A 462 -10.95 18.28 -8.81
CA ALA A 462 -10.13 19.08 -9.70
C ALA A 462 -9.43 20.24 -8.96
N ALA A 463 -10.18 20.99 -8.13
CA ALA A 463 -9.66 22.14 -7.39
C ALA A 463 -8.60 21.75 -6.35
N MET A 464 -8.86 20.71 -5.52
CA MET A 464 -7.87 20.25 -4.52
C MET A 464 -6.62 19.65 -5.14
N GLY A 465 -6.67 19.23 -6.40
CA GLY A 465 -5.52 18.75 -7.15
C GLY A 465 -4.50 19.84 -7.50
N VAL A 466 -4.91 21.11 -7.49
CA VAL A 466 -4.07 22.27 -7.88
C VAL A 466 -3.95 23.34 -6.79
N GLU A 467 -4.75 23.31 -5.72
CA GLU A 467 -4.67 24.28 -4.63
C GLU A 467 -3.44 24.08 -3.76
N THR A 468 -2.57 25.06 -3.70
CA THR A 468 -1.31 25.03 -2.94
C THR A 468 -1.42 25.55 -1.51
N ASP A 469 -2.46 26.32 -1.20
CA ASP A 469 -2.79 26.74 0.17
C ASP A 469 -3.42 25.55 0.91
N LEU A 470 -2.68 25.03 1.91
CA LEU A 470 -3.06 23.81 2.62
C LEU A 470 -4.41 23.95 3.35
N ASP A 471 -4.70 25.12 3.92
CA ASP A 471 -5.96 25.35 4.66
C ASP A 471 -7.17 25.37 3.72
N LYS A 472 -7.05 26.06 2.58
CA LYS A 472 -8.10 26.05 1.55
C LYS A 472 -8.29 24.65 0.97
N ARG A 473 -7.20 23.96 0.70
CA ARG A 473 -7.21 22.60 0.18
C ARG A 473 -7.89 21.64 1.16
N ASN A 474 -7.56 21.72 2.45
CA ASN A 474 -8.20 20.93 3.49
C ASN A 474 -9.69 21.27 3.67
N ALA A 475 -10.09 22.52 3.46
CA ALA A 475 -11.51 22.90 3.44
C ALA A 475 -12.26 22.24 2.27
N MET A 476 -11.64 22.15 1.07
CA MET A 476 -12.21 21.43 -0.09
C MET A 476 -12.35 19.93 0.18
N ILE A 477 -11.32 19.31 0.79
CA ILE A 477 -11.38 17.90 1.20
C ILE A 477 -12.50 17.68 2.22
N ALA A 478 -12.63 18.58 3.18
CA ALA A 478 -13.68 18.54 4.19
C ALA A 478 -15.10 18.62 3.58
N GLU A 479 -15.32 19.57 2.67
CA GLU A 479 -16.59 19.71 1.96
C GLU A 479 -16.93 18.45 1.15
N ALA A 480 -15.94 17.87 0.47
CA ALA A 480 -16.13 16.64 -0.29
C ALA A 480 -16.55 15.47 0.63
N TRP A 481 -15.93 15.34 1.82
CA TRP A 481 -16.36 14.34 2.81
C TRP A 481 -17.77 14.59 3.32
N ASP A 482 -18.15 15.83 3.60
CA ASP A 482 -19.50 16.18 4.07
C ASP A 482 -20.56 15.76 3.02
N ILE A 483 -20.31 15.99 1.73
CA ILE A 483 -21.21 15.59 0.64
C ILE A 483 -21.30 14.06 0.53
N THR A 484 -20.17 13.36 0.51
CA THR A 484 -20.14 11.91 0.23
C THR A 484 -20.57 11.06 1.41
N GLN A 485 -20.36 11.54 2.65
CA GLN A 485 -20.93 10.92 3.85
C GLN A 485 -22.44 11.12 3.92
N ASP A 486 -22.95 12.35 3.62
CA ASP A 486 -24.40 12.59 3.56
C ASP A 486 -25.06 11.71 2.50
N ASP A 487 -24.43 11.51 1.33
CA ASP A 487 -24.94 10.61 0.29
C ASP A 487 -24.88 9.12 0.66
N VAL A 488 -24.04 8.73 1.62
CA VAL A 488 -23.73 7.31 1.94
C VAL A 488 -23.19 6.58 0.71
N THR A 489 -22.24 7.20 0.02
CA THR A 489 -21.68 6.68 -1.24
C THR A 489 -21.02 5.30 -1.08
N TYR A 490 -20.34 5.09 0.03
CA TYR A 490 -19.72 3.80 0.43
C TYR A 490 -20.11 3.46 1.87
N LEU A 491 -19.87 2.20 2.25
CA LEU A 491 -19.96 1.74 3.64
C LEU A 491 -18.55 1.52 4.20
N PRO A 492 -17.87 2.53 4.77
CA PRO A 492 -16.60 2.31 5.47
C PRO A 492 -16.81 1.31 6.61
N LEU A 493 -15.91 0.36 6.76
CA LEU A 493 -15.96 -0.65 7.82
C LEU A 493 -14.95 -0.32 8.93
N HIS A 494 -13.66 -0.42 8.61
CA HIS A 494 -12.61 -0.16 9.57
C HIS A 494 -11.28 0.22 8.90
N HIS A 495 -10.44 0.94 9.62
CA HIS A 495 -9.02 1.06 9.31
C HIS A 495 -8.31 -0.20 9.76
N GLN A 496 -7.52 -0.79 8.87
CA GLN A 496 -6.77 -1.99 9.15
C GLN A 496 -5.61 -1.69 10.11
N VAL A 497 -5.21 -2.67 10.91
CA VAL A 497 -4.03 -2.59 11.76
C VAL A 497 -2.92 -3.46 11.17
N VAL A 498 -1.74 -2.90 11.01
CA VAL A 498 -0.54 -3.66 10.64
C VAL A 498 -0.07 -4.44 11.84
N ASN A 499 0.12 -5.74 11.66
CA ASN A 499 0.67 -6.65 12.65
C ASN A 499 1.93 -7.30 12.08
N GLN A 500 3.07 -7.02 12.70
CA GLN A 500 4.37 -7.58 12.34
C GLN A 500 4.91 -8.40 13.50
N ALA A 501 5.66 -9.46 13.21
CA ALA A 501 6.33 -10.24 14.24
C ALA A 501 7.76 -10.61 13.83
N SER A 502 8.64 -10.65 14.82
CA SER A 502 10.05 -11.00 14.65
C SER A 502 10.56 -11.85 15.82
N LYS A 503 11.70 -12.50 15.63
CA LYS A 503 12.53 -12.94 16.77
C LYS A 503 12.91 -11.74 17.62
N SER A 504 13.04 -11.88 18.94
CA SER A 504 13.31 -10.77 19.87
C SER A 504 14.66 -10.07 19.66
N ASN A 505 15.59 -10.75 18.99
CA ASN A 505 16.86 -10.14 18.59
C ASN A 505 16.83 -9.45 17.22
N VAL A 506 15.67 -9.42 16.55
CA VAL A 506 15.48 -8.78 15.23
C VAL A 506 14.59 -7.56 15.40
N ASP A 507 15.14 -6.39 15.10
CA ASP A 507 14.42 -5.12 15.13
C ASP A 507 14.24 -4.58 13.70
N VAL A 508 13.00 -4.61 13.21
CA VAL A 508 12.56 -3.95 11.98
C VAL A 508 11.55 -2.87 12.36
N PRO A 509 11.78 -1.59 12.00
CA PRO A 509 10.80 -0.53 12.28
C PRO A 509 9.46 -0.80 11.61
N ILE A 510 8.38 -0.68 12.40
CA ILE A 510 7.03 -0.79 11.87
C ILE A 510 6.60 0.53 11.23
N ARG A 511 5.93 0.45 10.07
CA ARG A 511 5.41 1.61 9.33
C ARG A 511 3.95 1.41 9.00
N MET A 512 3.19 2.50 8.97
CA MET A 512 1.74 2.43 8.72
C MET A 512 1.36 2.03 7.28
N ASN A 513 2.29 2.09 6.32
CA ASN A 513 2.09 1.54 4.97
C ASN A 513 2.42 0.03 4.86
N ASN A 514 2.87 -0.58 5.95
CA ASN A 514 3.32 -1.97 6.04
C ASN A 514 4.51 -2.33 5.14
N GLU A 515 5.29 -1.37 4.69
CA GLU A 515 6.49 -1.63 3.88
C GLU A 515 7.73 -1.68 4.78
N PRO A 516 8.36 -2.84 4.99
CA PRO A 516 9.59 -2.91 5.78
C PRO A 516 10.72 -2.17 5.05
N LEU A 517 11.59 -1.51 5.82
CA LEU A 517 12.81 -0.90 5.32
C LEU A 517 14.01 -1.53 6.03
N PHE A 518 14.67 -2.47 5.37
CA PHE A 518 15.79 -3.21 5.98
C PHE A 518 17.05 -2.36 6.16
N ARG A 519 17.11 -1.17 5.53
CA ARG A 519 18.13 -0.14 5.81
C ARG A 519 18.01 0.48 7.21
N PHE A 520 17.08 0.05 8.02
CA PHE A 520 16.90 0.39 9.43
C PHE A 520 16.76 -0.85 10.31
N ALA A 521 16.97 -2.05 9.75
CA ALA A 521 16.84 -3.28 10.49
C ALA A 521 18.13 -3.64 11.23
N ASN A 522 17.98 -4.16 12.45
CA ASN A 522 19.09 -4.61 13.25
C ASN A 522 18.86 -6.05 13.76
N VAL A 523 19.92 -6.85 13.77
CA VAL A 523 19.98 -8.19 14.36
C VAL A 523 20.98 -8.13 15.50
N ASN A 524 20.50 -8.26 16.76
CA ASN A 524 21.28 -8.11 18.00
C ASN A 524 21.78 -9.46 18.54
#